data_a9d7371c1fddb4100bd21ff7c9041053
#
_entry.id   a9d7371c1fddb4100bd21ff7c9041053
#
_cell.length_a   1.000
_cell.length_b   1.000
_cell.length_c   1.000
_cell.angle_alpha   90.00
_cell.angle_beta   90.00
_cell.angle_gamma   90.00
#
_symmetry.space_group_name_H-M   'P 1'
#
loop_
_entity.id
_entity.type
_entity.pdbx_description
1 polymer ?
#
loop_
_entity_poly.entity_id
_entity_poly.type
_entity_poly.pdbx_seq_one_letter_code
_entity_poly.pdbx_strand_id
1 'polypeptide(L)'
;MPWRSAARGGDLEGRLTWSRAEVEGRPASYGVGGPAGLSVVFLHGWGLGSHTYKRAINRLMARGCRVYAPALPSFGGTADLPGEQMNISGYADWVASFMDSVGIDEPVLLIGHSFGGGVAVTVADRHPDRVSYLVLLNAVGGLSGRPPWAWVTAFGREMWPARHVVELVEAVRQDVMANVVRNPLGMMRAARLAQQADLREELTSLRNSGMPVLVLTSEHDAVIPRGAFDALCTAVGTAGQVVYGGHSWLLADPDSFDEVLGAFVDLQVAEHRTTRAPGRAAEVRKLLRGTQVPVHAARSMLRGASPLWLMSEPPEVLAADVALCFPKLAPEEVRAAARPVEGSKAVRLTIAAVDRRGLLADSTAVLAANGISIRRAAATSWRRRHLALQSFVIDNGAQLDEAEWQSLGEELRKMVEVGVPPTTVNPVGRVDVEVQGSGAGRSLIEVKGPDRVGLLSAVSRCFAELGADIESVHGRAAKGLAHATFVVIGDWDAETIAQRLLATAA
;
A
#
# COMPACT_ATOMS: atom_id res chain seq x y z
N MET A 1 27.65 -6.24 -25.64
CA MET A 1 26.16 -6.26 -25.82
C MET A 1 25.59 -5.21 -24.93
N PRO A 2 24.83 -4.24 -25.42
CA PRO A 2 24.32 -3.13 -24.60
C PRO A 2 23.20 -3.61 -23.69
N TRP A 3 23.29 -3.32 -22.41
CA TRP A 3 22.31 -3.59 -21.37
C TRP A 3 21.04 -2.78 -21.64
N ARG A 4 19.92 -3.45 -21.73
CA ARG A 4 18.62 -2.80 -21.84
C ARG A 4 18.26 -2.18 -20.48
N SER A 5 18.00 -0.87 -20.53
CA SER A 5 17.54 -0.04 -19.44
C SER A 5 16.28 -0.57 -18.76
N ALA A 6 16.14 -0.16 -17.49
CA ALA A 6 15.01 -0.31 -16.58
C ALA A 6 13.67 -0.69 -17.22
N ALA A 7 13.07 -1.75 -16.70
CA ALA A 7 11.70 -2.14 -17.01
C ALA A 7 10.75 -0.95 -16.83
N ARG A 8 10.06 -0.59 -17.88
CA ARG A 8 9.01 0.45 -17.87
C ARG A 8 7.91 0.03 -16.89
N GLY A 9 7.40 0.99 -16.13
CA GLY A 9 6.55 0.83 -14.95
C GLY A 9 5.22 0.06 -15.07
N GLY A 10 4.93 -0.67 -16.15
CA GLY A 10 3.67 -1.36 -16.36
C GLY A 10 3.54 -2.77 -15.78
N ASP A 11 4.66 -3.47 -15.52
CA ASP A 11 4.64 -4.92 -15.22
C ASP A 11 4.68 -5.28 -13.72
N LEU A 12 4.65 -4.31 -12.81
CA LEU A 12 4.93 -4.52 -11.39
C LEU A 12 3.69 -4.47 -10.47
N GLU A 13 2.51 -4.22 -11.01
CA GLU A 13 1.27 -4.22 -10.23
C GLU A 13 0.90 -5.65 -9.79
N GLY A 14 1.22 -5.97 -8.54
CA GLY A 14 0.75 -7.18 -7.86
C GLY A 14 1.77 -8.29 -7.66
N ARG A 15 3.01 -8.20 -8.14
CA ARG A 15 4.07 -9.19 -7.88
C ARG A 15 5.37 -8.53 -7.42
N LEU A 16 5.96 -9.08 -6.35
CA LEU A 16 7.33 -8.75 -5.98
C LEU A 16 8.28 -9.34 -7.03
N THR A 17 9.06 -8.49 -7.67
CA THR A 17 10.09 -8.85 -8.67
C THR A 17 11.48 -8.57 -8.12
N TRP A 18 12.45 -9.35 -8.58
CA TRP A 18 13.86 -9.20 -8.16
C TRP A 18 14.63 -8.46 -9.24
N SER A 19 15.33 -7.43 -8.82
CA SER A 19 16.07 -6.51 -9.67
C SER A 19 17.49 -6.30 -9.15
N ARG A 20 18.33 -5.70 -9.99
CA ARG A 20 19.67 -5.26 -9.62
C ARG A 20 19.83 -3.78 -9.88
N ALA A 21 20.55 -3.12 -9.00
CA ALA A 21 20.99 -1.74 -9.14
C ALA A 21 22.52 -1.67 -8.99
N GLU A 22 23.05 -0.54 -9.33
CA GLU A 22 24.44 -0.18 -9.04
C GLU A 22 24.41 0.94 -8.00
N VAL A 23 24.94 0.67 -6.82
CA VAL A 23 25.01 1.63 -5.72
C VAL A 23 26.49 1.95 -5.50
N GLU A 24 26.86 3.22 -5.68
CA GLU A 24 28.24 3.68 -5.57
C GLU A 24 29.23 2.87 -6.42
N GLY A 25 28.82 2.51 -7.66
CA GLY A 25 29.62 1.70 -8.57
C GLY A 25 29.70 0.21 -8.23
N ARG A 26 28.87 -0.30 -7.31
CA ARG A 26 28.87 -1.68 -6.84
C ARG A 26 27.51 -2.36 -7.01
N PRO A 27 27.47 -3.66 -7.31
CA PRO A 27 26.20 -4.34 -7.53
C PRO A 27 25.40 -4.48 -6.24
N ALA A 28 24.10 -4.18 -6.33
CA ALA A 28 23.11 -4.35 -5.30
C ALA A 28 21.91 -5.13 -5.83
N SER A 29 21.40 -6.07 -5.04
CA SER A 29 20.19 -6.83 -5.33
C SER A 29 19.02 -6.30 -4.50
N TYR A 30 17.82 -6.26 -5.06
CA TYR A 30 16.63 -5.81 -4.32
C TYR A 30 15.35 -6.42 -4.87
N GLY A 31 14.35 -6.55 -4.02
CA GLY A 31 12.98 -6.81 -4.41
C GLY A 31 12.23 -5.51 -4.61
N VAL A 32 11.38 -5.44 -5.63
CA VAL A 32 10.49 -4.28 -5.86
C VAL A 32 9.14 -4.75 -6.34
N GLY A 33 8.07 -4.08 -5.87
CA GLY A 33 6.70 -4.42 -6.28
C GLY A 33 5.65 -3.48 -5.69
N GLY A 34 4.41 -3.74 -6.05
CA GLY A 34 3.26 -2.93 -5.66
C GLY A 34 2.95 -1.78 -6.62
N PRO A 35 1.76 -1.18 -6.50
CA PRO A 35 1.31 -0.07 -7.33
C PRO A 35 2.13 1.20 -7.05
N ALA A 36 2.02 2.20 -7.93
CA ALA A 36 2.51 3.54 -7.64
C ALA A 36 1.73 4.12 -6.45
N GLY A 37 2.41 4.36 -5.33
CA GLY A 37 1.81 4.79 -4.07
C GLY A 37 2.88 5.18 -3.06
N LEU A 38 2.54 5.14 -1.78
CA LEU A 38 3.51 5.39 -0.70
C LEU A 38 4.73 4.48 -0.87
N SER A 39 5.91 5.09 -1.01
CA SER A 39 7.16 4.37 -1.10
C SER A 39 7.56 3.81 0.27
N VAL A 40 7.77 2.50 0.34
CA VAL A 40 8.24 1.79 1.53
C VAL A 40 9.61 1.20 1.24
N VAL A 41 10.60 1.48 2.09
CA VAL A 41 11.88 0.76 2.09
C VAL A 41 11.87 -0.22 3.25
N PHE A 42 12.03 -1.52 2.94
CA PHE A 42 12.01 -2.60 3.92
C PHE A 42 13.41 -3.20 4.10
N LEU A 43 13.98 -3.07 5.29
CA LEU A 43 15.31 -3.56 5.63
C LEU A 43 15.23 -4.86 6.45
N HIS A 44 15.86 -5.92 5.91
CA HIS A 44 15.84 -7.26 6.49
C HIS A 44 16.79 -7.43 7.69
N GLY A 45 16.55 -8.47 8.49
CA GLY A 45 17.41 -8.86 9.60
C GLY A 45 18.71 -9.54 9.17
N TRP A 46 19.65 -9.66 10.11
CA TRP A 46 20.93 -10.33 9.89
C TRP A 46 20.76 -11.77 9.39
N GLY A 47 21.65 -12.18 8.49
CA GLY A 47 21.68 -13.54 7.94
C GLY A 47 20.65 -13.83 6.85
N LEU A 48 19.61 -12.99 6.75
CA LEU A 48 18.49 -13.16 5.83
C LEU A 48 18.66 -12.34 4.56
N GLY A 49 17.71 -12.46 3.66
CA GLY A 49 17.56 -11.65 2.47
C GLY A 49 16.12 -11.26 2.27
N SER A 50 15.86 -10.39 1.31
CA SER A 50 14.51 -9.91 1.03
C SER A 50 13.53 -11.02 0.62
N HIS A 51 14.03 -12.16 0.10
CA HIS A 51 13.21 -13.31 -0.28
C HIS A 51 12.45 -13.90 0.90
N THR A 52 13.10 -14.01 2.06
CA THR A 52 12.49 -14.52 3.28
C THR A 52 11.28 -13.68 3.70
N TYR A 53 11.30 -12.37 3.45
CA TYR A 53 10.23 -11.42 3.84
C TYR A 53 9.11 -11.27 2.79
N LYS A 54 9.15 -12.01 1.68
CA LYS A 54 8.20 -11.89 0.57
C LYS A 54 6.73 -11.88 1.02
N ARG A 55 6.36 -12.70 2.00
CA ARG A 55 4.96 -12.80 2.47
C ARG A 55 4.53 -11.52 3.18
N ALA A 56 5.35 -10.98 4.08
CA ALA A 56 5.10 -9.70 4.77
C ALA A 56 5.10 -8.52 3.78
N ILE A 57 6.06 -8.47 2.87
CA ILE A 57 6.15 -7.45 1.81
C ILE A 57 4.89 -7.46 0.94
N ASN A 58 4.37 -8.64 0.59
CA ASN A 58 3.13 -8.76 -0.19
C ASN A 58 1.92 -8.16 0.53
N ARG A 59 1.89 -8.14 1.88
CA ARG A 59 0.83 -7.47 2.65
C ARG A 59 0.90 -5.95 2.48
N LEU A 60 2.09 -5.38 2.57
CA LEU A 60 2.29 -3.93 2.33
C LEU A 60 1.90 -3.54 0.90
N MET A 61 2.29 -4.33 -0.09
CA MET A 61 1.89 -4.12 -1.49
C MET A 61 0.37 -4.20 -1.66
N ALA A 62 -0.27 -5.16 -0.98
CA ALA A 62 -1.72 -5.31 -0.98
C ALA A 62 -2.45 -4.08 -0.41
N ARG A 63 -1.85 -3.30 0.48
CA ARG A 63 -2.37 -2.04 1.02
C ARG A 63 -2.09 -0.82 0.13
N GLY A 64 -1.50 -1.02 -1.07
CA GLY A 64 -1.23 0.05 -2.04
C GLY A 64 0.13 0.71 -1.88
N CYS A 65 1.06 0.10 -1.15
CA CYS A 65 2.43 0.58 -1.05
C CYS A 65 3.27 0.14 -2.25
N ARG A 66 4.19 1.00 -2.66
CA ARG A 66 5.32 0.66 -3.54
C ARG A 66 6.48 0.24 -2.65
N VAL A 67 6.83 -1.04 -2.61
CA VAL A 67 7.83 -1.57 -1.70
C VAL A 67 9.14 -1.81 -2.41
N TYR A 68 10.22 -1.33 -1.82
CA TYR A 68 11.61 -1.60 -2.18
C TYR A 68 12.27 -2.34 -1.02
N ALA A 69 12.82 -3.50 -1.29
CA ALA A 69 13.43 -4.36 -0.28
C ALA A 69 14.87 -4.70 -0.70
N PRO A 70 15.85 -3.83 -0.44
CA PRO A 70 17.24 -4.12 -0.76
C PRO A 70 17.77 -5.27 0.08
N ALA A 71 18.61 -6.10 -0.50
CA ALA A 71 19.53 -6.91 0.26
C ALA A 71 20.65 -5.99 0.76
N LEU A 72 20.81 -5.89 2.08
CA LEU A 72 21.84 -5.05 2.69
C LEU A 72 23.26 -5.52 2.27
N PRO A 73 24.27 -4.65 2.30
CA PRO A 73 25.65 -5.04 2.00
C PRO A 73 26.06 -6.31 2.76
N SER A 74 26.79 -7.17 2.12
CA SER A 74 27.18 -8.53 2.55
C SER A 74 26.10 -9.61 2.45
N PHE A 75 24.87 -9.28 2.05
CA PHE A 75 23.75 -10.24 1.96
C PHE A 75 23.16 -10.26 0.55
N GLY A 76 22.50 -11.38 0.20
CA GLY A 76 21.64 -11.51 -0.97
C GLY A 76 22.31 -11.21 -2.32
N GLY A 77 23.63 -11.21 -2.40
CA GLY A 77 24.38 -10.87 -3.60
C GLY A 77 24.68 -9.39 -3.78
N THR A 78 24.38 -8.56 -2.78
CA THR A 78 24.87 -7.18 -2.69
C THR A 78 26.33 -7.16 -2.26
N ALA A 79 27.12 -6.28 -2.88
CA ALA A 79 28.54 -6.13 -2.58
C ALA A 79 28.76 -5.64 -1.14
N ASP A 80 29.91 -6.00 -0.57
CA ASP A 80 30.35 -5.47 0.74
C ASP A 80 30.54 -3.96 0.69
N LEU A 81 30.37 -3.31 1.83
CA LEU A 81 30.88 -1.97 2.02
C LEU A 81 32.42 -1.94 2.00
N PRO A 82 33.05 -0.83 1.57
CA PRO A 82 34.48 -0.61 1.78
C PRO A 82 34.85 -0.78 3.26
N GLY A 83 36.10 -1.22 3.55
CA GLY A 83 36.50 -1.56 4.91
C GLY A 83 36.29 -0.45 5.94
N GLU A 84 36.55 0.79 5.56
CA GLU A 84 36.35 1.96 6.41
C GLU A 84 34.86 2.30 6.68
N GLN A 85 33.99 1.93 5.74
CA GLN A 85 32.55 2.13 5.84
C GLN A 85 31.82 0.93 6.44
N MET A 86 32.50 -0.13 6.86
CA MET A 86 31.91 -1.32 7.47
C MET A 86 31.48 -1.05 8.92
N ASN A 87 30.53 -0.16 9.10
CA ASN A 87 29.90 0.26 10.35
C ASN A 87 28.42 0.62 10.08
N ILE A 88 27.62 0.81 11.13
CA ILE A 88 26.17 1.06 10.98
C ILE A 88 25.90 2.36 10.19
N SER A 89 26.72 3.39 10.37
CA SER A 89 26.60 4.64 9.60
C SER A 89 26.84 4.41 8.10
N GLY A 90 27.84 3.58 7.74
CA GLY A 90 28.08 3.21 6.34
C GLY A 90 26.94 2.40 5.72
N TYR A 91 26.29 1.52 6.51
CA TYR A 91 25.07 0.86 6.04
C TYR A 91 23.93 1.88 5.81
N ALA A 92 23.80 2.86 6.68
CA ALA A 92 22.78 3.91 6.54
C ALA A 92 23.03 4.78 5.30
N ASP A 93 24.26 5.23 5.09
CA ASP A 93 24.64 6.01 3.91
C ASP A 93 24.42 5.21 2.62
N TRP A 94 24.76 3.91 2.65
CA TRP A 94 24.48 3.02 1.53
C TRP A 94 22.97 2.89 1.23
N VAL A 95 22.10 2.83 2.25
CA VAL A 95 20.64 2.80 2.04
C VAL A 95 20.15 4.09 1.39
N ALA A 96 20.69 5.24 1.79
CA ALA A 96 20.38 6.52 1.14
C ALA A 96 20.82 6.52 -0.34
N SER A 97 22.07 6.08 -0.62
CA SER A 97 22.59 5.93 -1.99
C SER A 97 21.79 4.91 -2.81
N PHE A 98 21.30 3.82 -2.18
CA PHE A 98 20.40 2.88 -2.83
C PHE A 98 19.08 3.55 -3.24
N MET A 99 18.46 4.33 -2.34
CA MET A 99 17.23 5.06 -2.69
C MET A 99 17.43 5.97 -3.91
N ASP A 100 18.55 6.67 -3.98
CA ASP A 100 18.91 7.50 -5.14
C ASP A 100 19.07 6.66 -6.41
N SER A 101 19.76 5.52 -6.32
CA SER A 101 20.06 4.66 -7.47
C SER A 101 18.81 4.01 -8.09
N VAL A 102 17.73 3.87 -7.31
CA VAL A 102 16.45 3.31 -7.80
C VAL A 102 15.37 4.37 -8.03
N GLY A 103 15.73 5.66 -7.96
CA GLY A 103 14.86 6.79 -8.27
C GLY A 103 13.78 7.05 -7.23
N ILE A 104 14.08 6.86 -5.95
CA ILE A 104 13.22 7.27 -4.85
C ILE A 104 13.60 8.68 -4.43
N ASP A 105 12.87 9.68 -4.90
CA ASP A 105 13.17 11.10 -4.66
C ASP A 105 12.39 11.69 -3.47
N GLU A 106 11.43 10.94 -2.93
CA GLU A 106 10.56 11.36 -1.83
C GLU A 106 10.89 10.66 -0.53
N PRO A 107 10.51 11.27 0.62
CA PRO A 107 10.63 10.60 1.91
C PRO A 107 9.80 9.32 1.94
N VAL A 108 10.38 8.25 2.50
CA VAL A 108 9.77 6.92 2.54
C VAL A 108 9.22 6.57 3.92
N LEU A 109 8.28 5.63 3.97
CA LEU A 109 8.03 4.82 5.15
C LEU A 109 9.16 3.79 5.25
N LEU A 110 10.05 3.96 6.24
CA LEU A 110 11.18 3.06 6.46
C LEU A 110 10.84 2.01 7.51
N ILE A 111 10.88 0.74 7.12
CA ILE A 111 10.59 -0.40 8.00
C ILE A 111 11.86 -1.22 8.16
N GLY A 112 12.32 -1.43 9.39
CA GLY A 112 13.49 -2.23 9.66
C GLY A 112 13.24 -3.34 10.68
N HIS A 113 13.64 -4.57 10.35
CA HIS A 113 13.58 -5.72 11.23
C HIS A 113 14.98 -6.05 11.78
N SER A 114 15.08 -6.25 13.09
CA SER A 114 16.31 -6.71 13.76
C SER A 114 17.52 -5.83 13.42
N PHE A 115 18.56 -6.36 12.77
CA PHE A 115 19.72 -5.60 12.27
C PHE A 115 19.30 -4.46 11.33
N GLY A 116 18.38 -4.75 10.39
CA GLY A 116 17.81 -3.72 9.52
C GLY A 116 17.08 -2.62 10.28
N GLY A 117 16.54 -2.91 11.47
CA GLY A 117 15.99 -1.91 12.39
C GLY A 117 17.03 -0.94 12.91
N GLY A 118 18.20 -1.44 13.33
CA GLY A 118 19.31 -0.58 13.73
C GLY A 118 19.83 0.28 12.57
N VAL A 119 19.96 -0.29 11.38
CA VAL A 119 20.31 0.49 10.18
C VAL A 119 19.25 1.56 9.92
N ALA A 120 17.95 1.23 10.03
CA ALA A 120 16.86 2.17 9.79
C ALA A 120 16.87 3.37 10.76
N VAL A 121 17.19 3.15 12.05
CA VAL A 121 17.38 4.24 13.02
C VAL A 121 18.46 5.20 12.54
N THR A 122 19.62 4.67 12.14
CA THR A 122 20.74 5.48 11.69
C THR A 122 20.46 6.18 10.35
N VAL A 123 19.68 5.54 9.43
CA VAL A 123 19.20 6.23 8.22
C VAL A 123 18.34 7.44 8.58
N ALA A 124 17.37 7.25 9.46
CA ALA A 124 16.45 8.33 9.85
C ALA A 124 17.16 9.49 10.55
N ASP A 125 18.19 9.20 11.34
CA ASP A 125 19.00 10.24 12.04
C ASP A 125 19.92 11.00 11.07
N ARG A 126 20.62 10.28 10.19
CA ARG A 126 21.61 10.89 9.27
C ARG A 126 20.99 11.51 8.03
N HIS A 127 19.86 10.98 7.59
CA HIS A 127 19.15 11.38 6.37
C HIS A 127 17.67 11.66 6.65
N PRO A 128 17.34 12.59 7.58
CA PRO A 128 15.98 12.83 8.04
C PRO A 128 15.00 13.21 6.90
N ASP A 129 15.51 13.91 5.88
CA ASP A 129 14.70 14.31 4.72
C ASP A 129 14.30 13.14 3.83
N ARG A 130 14.89 11.96 4.03
CA ARG A 130 14.60 10.73 3.26
C ARG A 130 13.58 9.82 3.94
N VAL A 131 13.18 10.10 5.18
CA VAL A 131 12.29 9.26 5.99
C VAL A 131 11.12 10.07 6.48
N SER A 132 9.90 9.68 6.13
CA SER A 132 8.66 10.29 6.64
C SER A 132 8.17 9.63 7.94
N TYR A 133 8.36 8.31 8.05
CA TYR A 133 7.98 7.49 9.18
C TYR A 133 8.96 6.34 9.37
N LEU A 134 9.25 6.00 10.61
CA LEU A 134 10.13 4.89 10.98
C LEU A 134 9.35 3.79 11.71
N VAL A 135 9.43 2.55 11.23
CA VAL A 135 8.87 1.38 11.91
C VAL A 135 9.99 0.42 12.28
N LEU A 136 10.10 0.11 13.55
CA LEU A 136 11.12 -0.75 14.13
C LEU A 136 10.48 -2.05 14.62
N LEU A 137 10.89 -3.18 14.01
CA LEU A 137 10.38 -4.51 14.33
C LEU A 137 11.48 -5.32 15.00
N ASN A 138 11.35 -5.63 16.29
CA ASN A 138 12.35 -6.38 17.05
C ASN A 138 13.78 -5.86 16.81
N ALA A 139 13.95 -4.54 16.79
CA ALA A 139 15.15 -3.86 16.29
C ALA A 139 16.33 -3.96 17.28
N VAL A 140 17.56 -4.01 16.76
CA VAL A 140 18.78 -3.79 17.55
C VAL A 140 18.97 -2.31 17.85
N GLY A 141 19.77 -1.97 18.86
CA GLY A 141 20.13 -0.59 19.18
C GLY A 141 19.96 -0.18 20.65
N GLY A 142 19.33 -1.04 21.47
CA GLY A 142 19.13 -0.79 22.90
C GLY A 142 20.09 -1.55 23.82
N LEU A 143 21.34 -1.77 23.42
CA LEU A 143 22.37 -2.52 24.18
C LEU A 143 21.89 -3.86 24.78
N SER A 144 22.22 -4.95 24.14
CA SER A 144 21.80 -6.27 24.62
C SER A 144 22.70 -6.87 25.70
N GLY A 145 23.98 -6.43 25.79
CA GLY A 145 24.96 -7.00 26.72
C GLY A 145 25.23 -8.50 26.58
N ARG A 146 24.64 -9.16 25.56
CA ARG A 146 24.76 -10.62 25.36
C ARG A 146 26.02 -10.98 24.59
N PRO A 147 26.70 -12.08 24.96
CA PRO A 147 27.87 -12.54 24.21
C PRO A 147 27.48 -13.08 22.82
N PRO A 148 28.39 -13.08 21.83
CA PRO A 148 28.10 -13.48 20.45
C PRO A 148 27.45 -14.86 20.29
N TRP A 149 27.90 -15.85 21.09
CA TRP A 149 27.36 -17.20 21.03
C TRP A 149 25.89 -17.30 21.49
N ALA A 150 25.46 -16.39 22.39
CA ALA A 150 24.08 -16.33 22.84
C ALA A 150 23.12 -15.92 21.72
N TRP A 151 23.58 -15.12 20.75
CA TRP A 151 22.82 -14.76 19.56
C TRP A 151 22.60 -15.95 18.62
N VAL A 152 23.67 -16.74 18.40
CA VAL A 152 23.59 -17.95 17.56
C VAL A 152 22.63 -18.99 18.16
N THR A 153 22.72 -19.20 19.48
CA THR A 153 21.81 -20.14 20.17
C THR A 153 20.38 -19.60 20.22
N ALA A 154 20.19 -18.30 20.39
CA ALA A 154 18.87 -17.67 20.37
C ALA A 154 18.23 -17.82 19.00
N PHE A 155 18.97 -17.55 17.90
CA PHE A 155 18.50 -17.73 16.55
C PHE A 155 18.12 -19.20 16.25
N GLY A 156 18.94 -20.16 16.70
CA GLY A 156 18.61 -21.59 16.57
C GLY A 156 17.34 -21.98 17.33
N ARG A 157 17.12 -21.43 18.53
CA ARG A 157 15.90 -21.64 19.31
C ARG A 157 14.68 -21.01 18.65
N GLU A 158 14.84 -19.87 18.04
CA GLU A 158 13.79 -19.14 17.32
C GLU A 158 13.28 -19.92 16.10
N MET A 159 14.19 -20.58 15.39
CA MET A 159 13.85 -21.38 14.20
C MET A 159 13.15 -22.70 14.53
N TRP A 160 13.24 -23.17 15.79
CA TRP A 160 12.66 -24.44 16.19
C TRP A 160 11.13 -24.51 16.14
N PRO A 161 10.36 -23.49 16.61
CA PRO A 161 8.90 -23.42 16.42
C PRO A 161 8.49 -23.27 14.96
N ALA A 162 9.25 -22.50 14.17
CA ALA A 162 8.97 -22.23 12.76
C ALA A 162 9.10 -23.48 11.85
N ARG A 163 9.67 -24.58 12.34
CA ARG A 163 9.85 -25.85 11.60
C ARG A 163 8.56 -26.42 10.99
N HIS A 164 7.40 -26.03 11.52
CA HIS A 164 6.11 -26.47 11.01
C HIS A 164 5.67 -25.71 9.75
N VAL A 165 6.33 -24.57 9.44
CA VAL A 165 6.12 -23.79 8.21
C VAL A 165 7.23 -24.13 7.23
N VAL A 166 7.09 -25.26 6.53
CA VAL A 166 8.12 -25.85 5.67
C VAL A 166 8.68 -24.83 4.66
N GLU A 167 7.82 -24.02 4.03
CA GLU A 167 8.24 -23.00 3.06
C GLU A 167 9.12 -21.89 3.69
N LEU A 168 8.81 -21.51 4.93
CA LEU A 168 9.60 -20.50 5.65
C LEU A 168 10.97 -21.04 6.02
N VAL A 169 11.02 -22.26 6.56
CA VAL A 169 12.28 -22.93 6.92
C VAL A 169 13.19 -23.04 5.68
N GLU A 170 12.63 -23.45 4.56
CA GLU A 170 13.39 -23.57 3.30
C GLU A 170 13.88 -22.21 2.80
N ALA A 171 13.06 -21.15 2.82
CA ALA A 171 13.48 -19.81 2.41
C ALA A 171 14.58 -19.26 3.31
N VAL A 172 14.45 -19.40 4.63
CA VAL A 172 15.49 -18.99 5.60
C VAL A 172 16.77 -19.79 5.39
N ARG A 173 16.66 -21.13 5.24
CA ARG A 173 17.82 -21.98 4.98
C ARG A 173 18.54 -21.59 3.69
N GLN A 174 17.82 -21.30 2.61
CA GLN A 174 18.40 -20.88 1.35
C GLN A 174 19.12 -19.53 1.48
N ASP A 175 18.51 -18.53 2.09
CA ASP A 175 19.13 -17.22 2.31
C ASP A 175 20.38 -17.33 3.19
N VAL A 176 20.28 -17.99 4.36
CA VAL A 176 21.41 -18.13 5.29
C VAL A 176 22.56 -18.91 4.65
N MET A 177 22.30 -20.07 4.04
CA MET A 177 23.34 -20.87 3.40
C MET A 177 23.99 -20.15 2.23
N ALA A 178 23.19 -19.45 1.41
CA ALA A 178 23.73 -18.66 0.32
C ALA A 178 24.65 -17.54 0.82
N ASN A 179 24.28 -16.86 1.90
CA ASN A 179 25.06 -15.79 2.49
C ASN A 179 26.32 -16.33 3.18
N VAL A 180 26.24 -17.43 3.91
CA VAL A 180 27.40 -18.10 4.52
C VAL A 180 28.42 -18.53 3.46
N VAL A 181 27.97 -19.14 2.37
CA VAL A 181 28.86 -19.61 1.30
C VAL A 181 29.47 -18.44 0.53
N ARG A 182 28.68 -17.39 0.24
CA ARG A 182 29.15 -16.26 -0.57
C ARG A 182 30.05 -15.31 0.20
N ASN A 183 29.73 -15.02 1.48
CA ASN A 183 30.43 -13.98 2.24
C ASN A 183 30.38 -14.20 3.76
N PRO A 184 31.07 -15.25 4.27
CA PRO A 184 31.08 -15.54 5.69
C PRO A 184 31.69 -14.42 6.55
N LEU A 185 32.74 -13.74 6.05
CA LEU A 185 33.41 -12.67 6.75
C LEU A 185 32.51 -11.42 6.87
N GLY A 186 31.81 -11.04 5.81
CA GLY A 186 30.84 -9.94 5.83
C GLY A 186 29.70 -10.22 6.81
N MET A 187 29.17 -11.44 6.81
CA MET A 187 28.16 -11.86 7.79
C MET A 187 28.66 -11.76 9.24
N MET A 188 29.88 -12.17 9.54
CA MET A 188 30.46 -12.09 10.89
C MET A 188 30.67 -10.63 11.33
N ARG A 189 31.08 -9.76 10.41
CA ARG A 189 31.23 -8.32 10.68
C ARG A 189 29.87 -7.69 11.00
N ALA A 190 28.85 -7.95 10.16
CA ALA A 190 27.50 -7.47 10.39
C ALA A 190 26.90 -8.00 11.70
N ALA A 191 27.17 -9.24 12.10
CA ALA A 191 26.76 -9.80 13.38
C ALA A 191 27.35 -9.04 14.57
N ARG A 192 28.65 -8.69 14.48
CA ARG A 192 29.32 -7.88 15.53
C ARG A 192 28.71 -6.48 15.61
N LEU A 193 28.44 -5.84 14.48
CA LEU A 193 27.79 -4.54 14.45
C LEU A 193 26.39 -4.61 15.09
N ALA A 194 25.58 -5.60 14.75
CA ALA A 194 24.27 -5.81 15.35
C ALA A 194 24.34 -5.99 16.86
N GLN A 195 25.32 -6.74 17.36
CA GLN A 195 25.52 -7.02 18.77
C GLN A 195 25.98 -5.78 19.56
N GLN A 196 26.83 -4.95 18.95
CA GLN A 196 27.43 -3.77 19.58
C GLN A 196 26.59 -2.51 19.41
N ALA A 197 25.48 -2.58 18.67
CA ALA A 197 24.63 -1.45 18.37
C ALA A 197 24.06 -0.83 19.65
N ASP A 198 24.47 0.38 19.94
CA ASP A 198 23.87 1.29 20.90
C ASP A 198 23.47 2.56 20.15
N LEU A 199 22.18 2.70 19.92
CA LEU A 199 21.60 3.76 19.09
C LEU A 199 20.71 4.70 19.92
N ARG A 200 20.94 4.76 21.23
CA ARG A 200 20.14 5.60 22.13
C ARG A 200 20.33 7.10 21.86
N GLU A 201 21.50 7.51 21.40
CA GLU A 201 21.77 8.90 21.02
C GLU A 201 20.99 9.27 19.75
N GLU A 202 21.05 8.44 18.70
CA GLU A 202 20.31 8.62 17.46
C GLU A 202 18.79 8.63 17.72
N LEU A 203 18.29 7.70 18.54
CA LEU A 203 16.87 7.65 18.91
C LEU A 203 16.43 8.90 19.69
N THR A 204 17.30 9.44 20.55
CA THR A 204 17.04 10.69 21.25
C THR A 204 17.04 11.87 20.28
N SER A 205 17.92 11.87 19.28
CA SER A 205 17.92 12.85 18.19
C SER A 205 16.62 12.81 17.40
N LEU A 206 16.15 11.61 17.01
CA LEU A 206 14.87 11.41 16.33
C LEU A 206 13.68 11.91 17.15
N ARG A 207 13.67 11.64 18.46
CA ARG A 207 12.66 12.19 19.36
C ARG A 207 12.66 13.72 19.36
N ASN A 208 13.83 14.33 19.45
CA ASN A 208 13.98 15.78 19.50
C ASN A 208 13.60 16.46 18.19
N SER A 209 13.81 15.79 17.06
CA SER A 209 13.39 16.26 15.73
C SER A 209 11.89 16.05 15.46
N GLY A 210 11.18 15.31 16.33
CA GLY A 210 9.76 14.99 16.13
C GLY A 210 9.50 13.92 15.06
N MET A 211 10.52 13.12 14.70
CA MET A 211 10.37 12.01 13.77
C MET A 211 9.34 11.01 14.30
N PRO A 212 8.28 10.68 13.55
CA PRO A 212 7.31 9.67 13.97
C PRO A 212 7.93 8.27 13.95
N VAL A 213 7.97 7.60 15.10
CA VAL A 213 8.56 6.26 15.25
C VAL A 213 7.57 5.30 15.89
N LEU A 214 7.29 4.18 15.22
CA LEU A 214 6.55 3.05 15.76
C LEU A 214 7.53 1.94 16.12
N VAL A 215 7.53 1.51 17.39
CA VAL A 215 8.41 0.45 17.89
C VAL A 215 7.57 -0.77 18.28
N LEU A 216 7.88 -1.92 17.68
CA LEU A 216 7.25 -3.19 17.98
C LEU A 216 8.28 -4.23 18.42
N THR A 217 7.92 -5.04 19.40
CA THR A 217 8.65 -6.23 19.79
C THR A 217 7.70 -7.41 20.01
N SER A 218 8.21 -8.62 20.00
CA SER A 218 7.42 -9.80 20.30
C SER A 218 7.60 -10.26 21.74
N GLU A 219 6.56 -10.87 22.29
CA GLU A 219 6.51 -11.31 23.69
C GLU A 219 7.60 -12.34 24.01
N HIS A 220 7.91 -13.22 23.05
CA HIS A 220 8.84 -14.33 23.22
C HIS A 220 10.13 -14.14 22.42
N ASP A 221 10.56 -12.89 22.21
CA ASP A 221 11.82 -12.59 21.51
C ASP A 221 13.02 -13.19 22.28
N ALA A 222 13.59 -14.26 21.72
CA ALA A 222 14.78 -14.89 22.28
C ALA A 222 16.08 -14.14 21.91
N VAL A 223 16.05 -13.27 20.88
CA VAL A 223 17.21 -12.57 20.33
C VAL A 223 17.38 -11.22 21.00
N ILE A 224 16.35 -10.37 20.96
CA ILE A 224 16.36 -9.03 21.54
C ILE A 224 15.74 -9.07 22.94
N PRO A 225 16.53 -8.84 24.01
CA PRO A 225 16.00 -8.84 25.38
C PRO A 225 14.96 -7.73 25.58
N ARG A 226 13.97 -7.97 26.42
CA ARG A 226 12.95 -6.98 26.78
C ARG A 226 13.57 -5.64 27.24
N GLY A 227 14.64 -5.68 28.04
CA GLY A 227 15.32 -4.47 28.48
C GLY A 227 15.93 -3.62 27.34
N ALA A 228 16.37 -4.27 26.24
CA ALA A 228 16.83 -3.55 25.06
C ALA A 228 15.68 -2.84 24.34
N PHE A 229 14.51 -3.48 24.22
CA PHE A 229 13.30 -2.85 23.69
C PHE A 229 12.84 -1.68 24.57
N ASP A 230 12.81 -1.86 25.89
CA ASP A 230 12.40 -0.79 26.83
C ASP A 230 13.36 0.41 26.75
N ALA A 231 14.66 0.16 26.56
CA ALA A 231 15.66 1.22 26.34
C ALA A 231 15.43 1.97 25.01
N LEU A 232 15.10 1.27 23.92
CA LEU A 232 14.72 1.89 22.65
C LEU A 232 13.48 2.78 22.81
N CYS A 233 12.41 2.25 23.42
CA CYS A 233 11.18 2.98 23.66
C CYS A 233 11.41 4.24 24.52
N THR A 234 12.23 4.13 25.57
CA THR A 234 12.60 5.26 26.44
C THR A 234 13.33 6.33 25.66
N ALA A 235 14.33 5.95 24.86
CA ALA A 235 15.14 6.90 24.09
C ALA A 235 14.29 7.66 23.06
N VAL A 236 13.41 6.97 22.33
CA VAL A 236 12.56 7.59 21.31
C VAL A 236 11.30 8.26 21.89
N GLY A 237 10.97 7.97 23.15
CA GLY A 237 9.83 8.59 23.84
C GLY A 237 8.46 7.99 23.47
N THR A 238 8.40 6.69 23.12
CA THR A 238 7.17 5.96 22.83
C THR A 238 6.94 4.81 23.81
N ALA A 239 5.71 4.39 24.00
CA ALA A 239 5.39 3.20 24.78
C ALA A 239 5.79 1.91 24.08
N GLY A 240 5.88 1.92 22.75
CA GLY A 240 6.05 0.73 21.93
C GLY A 240 4.84 -0.21 21.99
N GLN A 241 4.89 -1.28 21.22
CA GLN A 241 3.86 -2.32 21.21
C GLN A 241 4.49 -3.70 21.32
N VAL A 242 3.83 -4.60 22.02
CA VAL A 242 4.23 -6.01 22.17
C VAL A 242 3.25 -6.88 21.43
N VAL A 243 3.75 -7.69 20.50
CA VAL A 243 2.96 -8.61 19.70
C VAL A 243 3.20 -10.05 20.16
N TYR A 244 2.25 -10.93 19.91
CA TYR A 244 2.45 -12.35 20.15
C TYR A 244 3.44 -12.96 19.16
N GLY A 245 4.33 -13.83 19.62
CA GLY A 245 5.29 -14.54 18.77
C GLY A 245 6.73 -14.42 19.23
N GLY A 246 7.65 -14.94 18.43
CA GLY A 246 9.09 -14.88 18.63
C GLY A 246 9.73 -13.74 17.81
N HIS A 247 11.08 -13.69 17.75
CA HIS A 247 11.84 -12.66 17.06
C HIS A 247 11.42 -12.48 15.59
N SER A 248 11.13 -13.58 14.91
CA SER A 248 10.77 -13.61 13.48
C SER A 248 9.26 -13.77 13.25
N TRP A 249 8.42 -13.28 14.16
CA TRP A 249 6.96 -13.43 14.11
C TRP A 249 6.35 -13.00 12.76
N LEU A 250 6.82 -11.91 12.18
CA LEU A 250 6.33 -11.39 10.89
C LEU A 250 6.60 -12.34 9.71
N LEU A 251 7.54 -13.27 9.86
CA LEU A 251 7.85 -14.30 8.87
C LEU A 251 6.96 -15.54 9.07
N ALA A 252 6.76 -15.92 10.34
CA ALA A 252 5.94 -17.05 10.70
C ALA A 252 4.46 -16.79 10.45
N ASP A 253 3.98 -15.60 10.82
CA ASP A 253 2.58 -15.17 10.69
C ASP A 253 2.45 -13.80 10.00
N PRO A 254 2.49 -13.76 8.67
CA PRO A 254 2.30 -12.53 7.90
C PRO A 254 0.90 -11.92 8.03
N ASP A 255 -0.08 -12.69 8.46
CA ASP A 255 -1.44 -12.19 8.67
C ASP A 255 -1.50 -11.36 9.95
N SER A 256 -0.88 -11.84 11.04
CA SER A 256 -0.68 -11.04 12.25
C SER A 256 0.14 -9.78 11.98
N PHE A 257 1.18 -9.85 11.11
CA PHE A 257 1.91 -8.66 10.67
C PHE A 257 1.00 -7.64 9.97
N ASP A 258 0.12 -8.12 9.11
CA ASP A 258 -0.85 -7.26 8.40
C ASP A 258 -1.89 -6.65 9.35
N GLU A 259 -2.36 -7.41 10.33
CA GLU A 259 -3.31 -6.96 11.35
C GLU A 259 -2.70 -5.86 12.24
N VAL A 260 -1.47 -6.07 12.71
CA VAL A 260 -0.79 -5.13 13.63
C VAL A 260 -0.41 -3.83 12.93
N LEU A 261 0.11 -3.90 11.70
CA LEU A 261 0.58 -2.71 10.97
C LEU A 261 -0.47 -2.11 10.04
N GLY A 262 -1.55 -2.83 9.76
CA GLY A 262 -2.48 -2.48 8.70
C GLY A 262 -3.10 -1.11 8.85
N ALA A 263 -3.69 -0.81 9.99
CA ALA A 263 -4.32 0.48 10.26
C ALA A 263 -3.30 1.64 10.16
N PHE A 264 -2.09 1.45 10.69
CA PHE A 264 -1.02 2.43 10.58
C PHE A 264 -0.61 2.67 9.11
N VAL A 265 -0.39 1.61 8.34
CA VAL A 265 -0.01 1.71 6.91
C VAL A 265 -1.12 2.36 6.10
N ASP A 266 -2.37 2.01 6.34
CA ASP A 266 -3.53 2.59 5.63
C ASP A 266 -3.66 4.10 5.90
N LEU A 267 -3.40 4.54 7.15
CA LEU A 267 -3.34 5.95 7.50
C LEU A 267 -2.22 6.68 6.72
N GLN A 268 -1.02 6.10 6.66
CA GLN A 268 0.10 6.67 5.92
C GLN A 268 -0.18 6.74 4.41
N VAL A 269 -0.81 5.71 3.84
CA VAL A 269 -1.24 5.70 2.43
C VAL A 269 -2.27 6.80 2.16
N ALA A 270 -3.22 7.00 3.07
CA ALA A 270 -4.22 8.06 2.94
C ALA A 270 -3.59 9.46 3.03
N GLU A 271 -2.68 9.68 3.98
CA GLU A 271 -1.95 10.94 4.14
C GLU A 271 -1.07 11.25 2.93
N HIS A 272 -0.32 10.27 2.42
CA HIS A 272 0.48 10.40 1.22
C HIS A 272 -0.36 10.81 0.00
N ARG A 273 -1.53 10.20 -0.18
CA ARG A 273 -2.48 10.56 -1.25
C ARG A 273 -2.95 12.00 -1.12
N THR A 274 -3.28 12.42 0.10
CA THR A 274 -3.74 13.79 0.38
C THR A 274 -2.65 14.82 0.07
N THR A 275 -1.42 14.57 0.48
CA THR A 275 -0.27 15.46 0.29
C THR A 275 0.11 15.58 -1.20
N ARG A 276 0.01 14.50 -1.97
CA ARG A 276 0.38 14.49 -3.41
C ARG A 276 -0.71 14.92 -4.36
N ALA A 277 -1.96 14.91 -3.94
CA ALA A 277 -3.09 15.26 -4.79
C ALA A 277 -2.96 16.62 -5.50
N PRO A 278 -2.46 17.71 -4.89
CA PRO A 278 -2.27 18.98 -5.58
C PRO A 278 -1.27 18.91 -6.73
N GLY A 279 -0.15 18.19 -6.56
CA GLY A 279 0.85 17.96 -7.61
C GLY A 279 0.25 17.15 -8.76
N ARG A 280 -0.44 16.05 -8.46
CA ARG A 280 -1.16 15.25 -9.45
C ARG A 280 -2.21 16.06 -10.22
N ALA A 281 -2.98 16.91 -9.54
CA ALA A 281 -3.93 17.80 -10.19
C ALA A 281 -3.25 18.80 -11.14
N ALA A 282 -2.03 19.26 -10.82
CA ALA A 282 -1.26 20.12 -11.70
C ALA A 282 -0.78 19.39 -12.96
N GLU A 283 -0.33 18.15 -12.86
CA GLU A 283 0.04 17.28 -13.98
C GLU A 283 -1.15 17.05 -14.91
N VAL A 284 -2.28 16.60 -14.38
CA VAL A 284 -3.53 16.41 -15.16
C VAL A 284 -3.93 17.68 -15.87
N ARG A 285 -3.87 18.83 -15.19
CA ARG A 285 -4.16 20.14 -15.81
C ARG A 285 -3.22 20.48 -16.96
N LYS A 286 -1.93 20.10 -16.86
CA LYS A 286 -0.95 20.30 -17.94
C LYS A 286 -1.35 19.50 -19.18
N LEU A 287 -1.77 18.25 -19.01
CA LEU A 287 -2.20 17.36 -20.10
C LEU A 287 -3.51 17.83 -20.76
N LEU A 288 -4.39 18.47 -20.01
CA LEU A 288 -5.64 19.03 -20.56
C LEU A 288 -5.45 20.31 -21.37
N ARG A 289 -4.26 20.92 -21.40
CA ARG A 289 -3.99 22.09 -22.23
C ARG A 289 -4.04 21.73 -23.73
N GLY A 290 -4.77 22.53 -24.49
CA GLY A 290 -4.96 22.26 -25.93
C GLY A 290 -6.01 21.22 -26.28
N THR A 291 -6.70 20.64 -25.29
CA THR A 291 -7.88 19.80 -25.50
C THR A 291 -9.16 20.65 -25.55
N GLN A 292 -10.30 20.00 -25.83
CA GLN A 292 -11.62 20.67 -25.81
C GLN A 292 -12.09 21.08 -24.39
N VAL A 293 -11.34 20.71 -23.35
CA VAL A 293 -11.68 21.04 -21.96
C VAL A 293 -11.31 22.50 -21.66
N PRO A 294 -12.27 23.37 -21.30
CA PRO A 294 -11.97 24.75 -20.95
C PRO A 294 -11.04 24.85 -19.74
N VAL A 295 -9.97 25.63 -19.82
CA VAL A 295 -8.92 25.73 -18.79
C VAL A 295 -9.49 26.07 -17.39
N HIS A 296 -10.46 27.00 -17.32
CA HIS A 296 -11.09 27.38 -16.06
C HIS A 296 -11.93 26.23 -15.47
N ALA A 297 -12.57 25.45 -16.33
CA ALA A 297 -13.37 24.30 -15.93
C ALA A 297 -12.47 23.16 -15.42
N ALA A 298 -11.39 22.84 -16.13
CA ALA A 298 -10.38 21.88 -15.67
C ALA A 298 -9.80 22.26 -14.30
N ARG A 299 -9.41 23.55 -14.14
CA ARG A 299 -8.89 24.06 -12.87
C ARG A 299 -9.89 23.89 -11.72
N SER A 300 -11.14 24.23 -11.95
CA SER A 300 -12.21 24.11 -10.94
C SER A 300 -12.50 22.65 -10.59
N MET A 301 -12.55 21.75 -11.58
CA MET A 301 -12.76 20.32 -11.34
C MET A 301 -11.64 19.71 -10.53
N LEU A 302 -10.39 19.89 -10.97
CA LEU A 302 -9.22 19.28 -10.31
C LEU A 302 -8.98 19.83 -8.89
N ARG A 303 -9.37 21.09 -8.62
CA ARG A 303 -9.32 21.66 -7.26
C ARG A 303 -10.36 21.04 -6.34
N GLY A 304 -11.51 20.67 -6.85
CA GLY A 304 -12.61 20.07 -6.09
C GLY A 304 -12.66 18.54 -6.19
N ALA A 305 -11.67 17.90 -6.81
CA ALA A 305 -11.62 16.45 -6.92
C ALA A 305 -11.10 15.82 -5.62
N SER A 306 -11.64 14.66 -5.28
CA SER A 306 -11.16 13.89 -4.12
C SER A 306 -9.69 13.48 -4.28
N PRO A 307 -8.85 13.59 -3.23
CA PRO A 307 -7.50 13.04 -3.23
C PRO A 307 -7.45 11.55 -3.57
N LEU A 308 -8.43 10.76 -3.12
CA LEU A 308 -8.53 9.34 -3.45
C LEU A 308 -8.63 9.11 -4.96
N TRP A 309 -9.46 9.91 -5.64
CA TRP A 309 -9.59 9.81 -7.10
C TRP A 309 -8.36 10.33 -7.82
N LEU A 310 -7.80 11.49 -7.42
CA LEU A 310 -6.59 12.05 -8.04
C LEU A 310 -5.38 11.12 -7.98
N MET A 311 -5.34 10.24 -6.99
CA MET A 311 -4.26 9.26 -6.80
C MET A 311 -4.63 7.85 -7.26
N SER A 312 -5.81 7.65 -7.87
CA SER A 312 -6.27 6.32 -8.29
C SER A 312 -5.60 5.81 -9.55
N GLU A 313 -5.16 6.70 -10.44
CA GLU A 313 -4.63 6.37 -11.76
C GLU A 313 -3.52 7.35 -12.20
N PRO A 314 -2.74 7.04 -13.25
CA PRO A 314 -1.78 7.96 -13.87
C PRO A 314 -2.43 9.24 -14.40
N PRO A 315 -1.70 10.36 -14.50
CA PRO A 315 -2.24 11.64 -14.95
C PRO A 315 -2.91 11.60 -16.32
N GLU A 316 -2.38 10.79 -17.24
CA GLU A 316 -2.90 10.64 -18.62
C GLU A 316 -4.30 10.02 -18.61
N VAL A 317 -4.50 9.03 -17.75
CA VAL A 317 -5.79 8.36 -17.58
C VAL A 317 -6.80 9.30 -16.96
N LEU A 318 -6.41 10.03 -15.91
CA LEU A 318 -7.28 11.02 -15.25
C LEU A 318 -7.62 12.19 -16.19
N ALA A 319 -6.69 12.61 -17.04
CA ALA A 319 -6.95 13.66 -18.04
C ALA A 319 -8.01 13.19 -19.05
N ALA A 320 -7.91 11.95 -19.51
CA ALA A 320 -8.90 11.37 -20.40
C ALA A 320 -10.29 11.20 -19.73
N ASP A 321 -10.32 10.89 -18.44
CA ASP A 321 -11.55 10.82 -17.65
C ASP A 321 -12.21 12.20 -17.50
N VAL A 322 -11.40 13.24 -17.20
CA VAL A 322 -11.90 14.62 -17.17
C VAL A 322 -12.44 15.06 -18.53
N ALA A 323 -11.74 14.70 -19.61
CA ALA A 323 -12.19 15.04 -20.96
C ALA A 323 -13.56 14.44 -21.31
N LEU A 324 -13.88 13.24 -20.78
CA LEU A 324 -15.19 12.60 -20.96
C LEU A 324 -16.35 13.43 -20.38
N CYS A 325 -16.06 14.29 -19.40
CA CYS A 325 -17.03 15.19 -18.79
C CYS A 325 -17.36 16.44 -19.65
N PHE A 326 -16.73 16.60 -20.83
CA PHE A 326 -16.91 17.77 -21.68
C PHE A 326 -17.32 17.37 -23.12
N PRO A 327 -18.17 18.20 -23.76
CA PRO A 327 -18.89 19.37 -23.25
C PRO A 327 -19.78 19.02 -22.05
N LYS A 328 -20.37 19.99 -21.36
CA LYS A 328 -21.25 19.75 -20.19
C LYS A 328 -22.34 18.73 -20.54
N LEU A 329 -22.56 17.75 -19.68
CA LEU A 329 -23.59 16.73 -19.85
C LEU A 329 -24.99 17.32 -19.73
N ALA A 330 -25.92 16.84 -20.56
CA ALA A 330 -27.35 17.05 -20.37
C ALA A 330 -27.85 16.23 -19.17
N PRO A 331 -29.01 16.58 -18.57
CA PRO A 331 -29.50 15.91 -17.35
C PRO A 331 -29.61 14.40 -17.45
N GLU A 332 -29.97 13.87 -18.61
CA GLU A 332 -30.16 12.41 -18.85
C GLU A 332 -28.98 11.79 -19.61
N GLU A 333 -27.92 12.57 -19.86
CA GLU A 333 -26.77 12.09 -20.63
C GLU A 333 -25.81 11.28 -19.77
N VAL A 334 -25.48 10.09 -20.26
CA VAL A 334 -24.41 9.24 -19.75
C VAL A 334 -23.36 9.08 -20.82
N ARG A 335 -22.12 9.34 -20.46
CA ARG A 335 -20.98 9.00 -21.32
C ARG A 335 -20.20 7.89 -20.69
N ALA A 336 -19.92 6.85 -21.47
CA ALA A 336 -19.10 5.73 -21.04
C ALA A 336 -17.93 5.56 -22.03
N ALA A 337 -16.77 5.19 -21.50
CA ALA A 337 -15.58 4.86 -22.26
C ALA A 337 -14.93 3.60 -21.70
N ALA A 338 -14.74 2.61 -22.56
CA ALA A 338 -14.02 1.38 -22.23
C ALA A 338 -12.60 1.44 -22.84
N ARG A 339 -11.58 1.13 -22.05
CA ARG A 339 -10.18 1.14 -22.49
C ARG A 339 -9.46 -0.09 -21.95
N PRO A 340 -8.67 -0.80 -22.78
CA PRO A 340 -7.86 -1.91 -22.29
C PRO A 340 -6.84 -1.40 -21.25
N VAL A 341 -6.61 -2.22 -20.22
CA VAL A 341 -5.55 -1.98 -19.23
C VAL A 341 -4.26 -2.60 -19.77
N GLU A 342 -3.23 -1.77 -19.95
CA GLU A 342 -1.93 -2.21 -20.49
C GLU A 342 -1.34 -3.36 -19.67
N GLY A 343 -0.84 -4.40 -20.34
CA GLY A 343 -0.28 -5.59 -19.70
C GLY A 343 -1.30 -6.53 -19.04
N SER A 344 -2.61 -6.32 -19.23
CA SER A 344 -3.68 -7.10 -18.59
C SER A 344 -4.78 -7.46 -19.60
N LYS A 345 -5.58 -8.50 -19.27
CA LYS A 345 -6.84 -8.79 -19.96
C LYS A 345 -8.02 -7.96 -19.42
N ALA A 346 -7.78 -7.11 -18.43
CA ALA A 346 -8.82 -6.28 -17.85
C ALA A 346 -9.13 -5.08 -18.74
N VAL A 347 -10.34 -4.56 -18.60
CA VAL A 347 -10.81 -3.34 -19.26
C VAL A 347 -11.17 -2.31 -18.18
N ARG A 348 -10.79 -1.08 -18.41
CA ARG A 348 -11.20 0.05 -17.58
C ARG A 348 -12.43 0.72 -18.21
N LEU A 349 -13.55 0.62 -17.53
CA LEU A 349 -14.80 1.30 -17.87
C LEU A 349 -14.90 2.59 -17.07
N THR A 350 -15.03 3.73 -17.75
CA THR A 350 -15.26 5.03 -17.12
C THR A 350 -16.65 5.53 -17.48
N ILE A 351 -17.41 6.00 -16.51
CA ILE A 351 -18.78 6.51 -16.64
C ILE A 351 -18.82 7.94 -16.11
N ALA A 352 -19.27 8.87 -16.93
CA ALA A 352 -19.58 10.25 -16.53
C ALA A 352 -21.09 10.48 -16.64
N ALA A 353 -21.70 10.99 -15.58
CA ALA A 353 -23.13 11.24 -15.52
C ALA A 353 -23.44 12.44 -14.62
N VAL A 354 -24.69 12.94 -14.69
CA VAL A 354 -25.16 13.92 -13.72
C VAL A 354 -25.26 13.27 -12.35
N ASP A 355 -24.64 13.91 -11.34
CA ASP A 355 -24.57 13.39 -9.98
C ASP A 355 -25.92 13.33 -9.31
N ARG A 356 -26.24 12.18 -8.73
CA ARG A 356 -27.42 11.95 -7.91
C ARG A 356 -27.15 10.88 -6.85
N ARG A 357 -27.92 10.92 -5.78
CA ARG A 357 -27.87 9.88 -4.76
C ARG A 357 -28.19 8.51 -5.38
N GLY A 358 -27.40 7.50 -5.03
CA GLY A 358 -27.55 6.13 -5.50
C GLY A 358 -26.96 5.85 -6.89
N LEU A 359 -26.39 6.84 -7.59
CA LEU A 359 -25.80 6.64 -8.91
C LEU A 359 -24.73 5.52 -8.92
N LEU A 360 -23.85 5.49 -7.92
CA LEU A 360 -22.84 4.44 -7.79
C LEU A 360 -23.48 3.06 -7.56
N ALA A 361 -24.52 2.98 -6.74
CA ALA A 361 -25.27 1.77 -6.48
C ALA A 361 -25.92 1.22 -7.78
N ASP A 362 -26.51 2.11 -8.54
CA ASP A 362 -27.19 1.73 -9.80
C ASP A 362 -26.17 1.30 -10.87
N SER A 363 -25.10 2.05 -11.07
CA SER A 363 -24.05 1.67 -12.02
C SER A 363 -23.43 0.30 -11.69
N THR A 364 -23.13 0.07 -10.41
CA THR A 364 -22.57 -1.21 -9.97
C THR A 364 -23.59 -2.34 -9.97
N ALA A 365 -24.89 -2.05 -9.84
CA ALA A 365 -25.95 -3.03 -10.02
C ALA A 365 -26.08 -3.49 -11.46
N VAL A 366 -26.00 -2.59 -12.44
CA VAL A 366 -25.96 -2.93 -13.86
C VAL A 366 -24.78 -3.84 -14.17
N LEU A 367 -23.57 -3.51 -13.68
CA LEU A 367 -22.39 -4.36 -13.87
C LEU A 367 -22.58 -5.75 -13.23
N ALA A 368 -23.13 -5.80 -12.02
CA ALA A 368 -23.38 -7.06 -11.31
C ALA A 368 -24.44 -7.93 -12.02
N ALA A 369 -25.51 -7.32 -12.55
CA ALA A 369 -26.56 -8.02 -13.31
C ALA A 369 -26.00 -8.68 -14.58
N ASN A 370 -24.98 -8.09 -15.19
CA ASN A 370 -24.26 -8.63 -16.32
C ASN A 370 -23.09 -9.58 -15.93
N GLY A 371 -23.02 -10.00 -14.66
CA GLY A 371 -21.97 -10.92 -14.17
C GLY A 371 -20.56 -10.33 -14.18
N ILE A 372 -20.43 -9.00 -14.25
CA ILE A 372 -19.14 -8.31 -14.38
C ILE A 372 -18.49 -8.19 -13.00
N SER A 373 -17.29 -8.75 -12.85
CA SER A 373 -16.46 -8.64 -11.64
C SER A 373 -15.63 -7.37 -11.67
N ILE A 374 -15.71 -6.59 -10.60
CA ILE A 374 -14.97 -5.32 -10.44
C ILE A 374 -13.71 -5.57 -9.61
N ARG A 375 -12.54 -5.47 -10.23
CA ARG A 375 -11.23 -5.60 -9.55
C ARG A 375 -10.82 -4.33 -8.83
N ARG A 376 -11.06 -3.16 -9.44
CA ARG A 376 -10.82 -1.84 -8.85
C ARG A 376 -11.96 -0.90 -9.17
N ALA A 377 -12.26 -0.02 -8.24
CA ALA A 377 -13.25 1.03 -8.40
C ALA A 377 -12.69 2.35 -7.90
N ALA A 378 -12.94 3.43 -8.61
CA ALA A 378 -12.69 4.79 -8.14
C ALA A 378 -13.80 5.70 -8.62
N ALA A 379 -14.33 6.53 -7.72
CA ALA A 379 -15.32 7.53 -8.10
C ALA A 379 -15.05 8.85 -7.38
N THR A 380 -15.50 9.93 -8.00
CA THR A 380 -15.53 11.27 -7.41
C THR A 380 -16.74 12.03 -7.91
N SER A 381 -17.28 12.93 -7.08
CA SER A 381 -18.36 13.80 -7.47
C SER A 381 -17.98 15.29 -7.31
N TRP A 382 -18.56 16.11 -8.16
CA TRP A 382 -18.48 17.59 -8.11
C TRP A 382 -19.85 18.15 -7.89
N ARG A 383 -20.31 18.20 -6.64
CA ARG A 383 -21.67 18.61 -6.26
C ARG A 383 -22.10 19.96 -6.87
N ARG A 384 -21.22 20.96 -6.85
CA ARG A 384 -21.50 22.28 -7.45
C ARG A 384 -21.68 22.25 -8.98
N ARG A 385 -21.27 21.16 -9.63
CA ARG A 385 -21.41 20.94 -11.07
C ARG A 385 -22.46 19.90 -11.42
N HIS A 386 -23.05 19.27 -10.41
CA HIS A 386 -23.96 18.12 -10.57
C HIS A 386 -23.34 17.05 -11.48
N LEU A 387 -22.10 16.68 -11.23
CA LEU A 387 -21.33 15.78 -12.07
C LEU A 387 -20.68 14.70 -11.21
N ALA A 388 -20.82 13.45 -11.63
CA ALA A 388 -20.12 12.30 -11.07
C ALA A 388 -19.31 11.61 -12.16
N LEU A 389 -18.15 11.11 -11.76
CA LEU A 389 -17.26 10.30 -12.59
C LEU A 389 -16.92 9.03 -11.81
N GLN A 390 -17.17 7.89 -12.44
CA GLN A 390 -16.94 6.56 -11.88
C GLN A 390 -16.06 5.78 -12.83
N SER A 391 -15.10 5.04 -12.31
CA SER A 391 -14.25 4.17 -13.10
C SER A 391 -14.08 2.81 -12.44
N PHE A 392 -14.16 1.77 -13.25
CA PHE A 392 -14.13 0.37 -12.84
C PHE A 392 -13.11 -0.38 -13.69
N VAL A 393 -12.18 -1.08 -13.07
CA VAL A 393 -11.36 -2.08 -13.76
C VAL A 393 -12.05 -3.41 -13.60
N ILE A 394 -12.45 -4.00 -14.74
CA ILE A 394 -13.24 -5.22 -14.82
C ILE A 394 -12.42 -6.35 -15.44
N ASP A 395 -12.49 -7.55 -14.86
CA ASP A 395 -11.63 -8.68 -15.25
C ASP A 395 -12.03 -9.34 -16.57
N ASN A 396 -13.33 -9.45 -16.82
CA ASN A 396 -13.89 -10.14 -17.99
C ASN A 396 -14.31 -9.20 -19.12
N GLY A 397 -13.97 -7.90 -19.03
CA GLY A 397 -14.35 -6.92 -20.05
C GLY A 397 -13.75 -7.18 -21.43
N ALA A 398 -12.57 -7.82 -21.51
CA ALA A 398 -11.96 -8.18 -22.77
C ALA A 398 -12.64 -9.39 -23.47
N GLN A 399 -13.58 -10.04 -22.80
CA GLN A 399 -14.37 -11.15 -23.35
C GLN A 399 -15.74 -10.70 -23.88
N LEU A 400 -16.15 -9.45 -23.58
CA LEU A 400 -17.39 -8.87 -24.09
C LEU A 400 -17.21 -8.52 -25.58
N ASP A 401 -18.15 -8.96 -26.40
CA ASP A 401 -18.20 -8.56 -27.80
C ASP A 401 -18.77 -7.14 -27.97
N GLU A 402 -18.79 -6.65 -29.23
CA GLU A 402 -19.27 -5.30 -29.52
C GLU A 402 -20.78 -5.14 -29.20
N ALA A 403 -21.58 -6.19 -29.38
CA ALA A 403 -23.02 -6.17 -29.10
C ALA A 403 -23.27 -6.11 -27.58
N GLU A 404 -22.50 -6.86 -26.79
CA GLU A 404 -22.56 -6.85 -25.34
C GLU A 404 -22.15 -5.50 -24.78
N TRP A 405 -21.10 -4.85 -25.34
CA TRP A 405 -20.70 -3.49 -24.97
C TRP A 405 -21.78 -2.46 -25.30
N GLN A 406 -22.47 -2.60 -26.46
CA GLN A 406 -23.59 -1.73 -26.83
C GLN A 406 -24.77 -1.92 -25.88
N SER A 407 -25.15 -3.17 -25.58
CA SER A 407 -26.19 -3.48 -24.61
C SER A 407 -25.92 -2.90 -23.23
N LEU A 408 -24.71 -3.10 -22.71
CA LEU A 408 -24.29 -2.53 -21.43
C LEU A 408 -24.38 -0.99 -21.43
N GLY A 409 -23.96 -0.35 -22.53
CA GLY A 409 -24.08 1.09 -22.71
C GLY A 409 -25.53 1.60 -22.71
N GLU A 410 -26.46 0.84 -23.29
CA GLU A 410 -27.90 1.14 -23.26
C GLU A 410 -28.51 0.96 -21.88
N GLU A 411 -28.13 -0.11 -21.16
CA GLU A 411 -28.56 -0.34 -19.78
C GLU A 411 -28.08 0.77 -18.83
N LEU A 412 -26.82 1.21 -18.98
CA LEU A 412 -26.28 2.32 -18.22
C LEU A 412 -27.00 3.66 -18.51
N ARG A 413 -27.46 3.89 -19.74
CA ARG A 413 -28.29 5.07 -20.07
C ARG A 413 -29.68 4.97 -19.42
N LYS A 414 -30.35 3.82 -19.60
CA LYS A 414 -31.66 3.57 -18.98
C LYS A 414 -31.64 3.70 -17.44
N MET A 415 -30.54 3.28 -16.82
CA MET A 415 -30.31 3.41 -15.39
C MET A 415 -30.41 4.87 -14.92
N VAL A 416 -29.90 5.84 -15.69
CA VAL A 416 -29.95 7.25 -15.31
C VAL A 416 -31.36 7.83 -15.48
N GLU A 417 -32.10 7.38 -16.50
CA GLU A 417 -33.47 7.85 -16.79
C GLU A 417 -34.48 7.34 -15.76
N VAL A 418 -34.42 6.06 -15.41
CA VAL A 418 -35.50 5.37 -14.66
C VAL A 418 -35.05 4.91 -13.27
N GLY A 419 -33.75 4.85 -13.02
CA GLY A 419 -33.17 4.15 -11.87
C GLY A 419 -33.13 2.65 -12.09
N VAL A 420 -32.40 1.93 -11.22
CA VAL A 420 -32.38 0.47 -11.21
C VAL A 420 -33.30 -0.01 -10.09
N PRO A 421 -34.30 -0.87 -10.38
CA PRO A 421 -35.08 -1.50 -9.32
C PRO A 421 -34.11 -2.26 -8.39
N PRO A 422 -34.42 -2.37 -7.09
CA PRO A 422 -33.59 -3.14 -6.19
C PRO A 422 -33.47 -4.57 -6.70
N THR A 423 -32.33 -4.87 -7.30
CA THR A 423 -31.99 -6.25 -7.68
C THR A 423 -31.71 -6.97 -6.38
N THR A 424 -32.25 -8.16 -6.21
CA THR A 424 -31.87 -9.06 -5.11
C THR A 424 -30.37 -9.33 -5.22
N VAL A 425 -29.60 -8.54 -4.50
CA VAL A 425 -28.16 -8.78 -4.38
C VAL A 425 -28.00 -10.03 -3.53
N ASN A 426 -27.27 -11.02 -4.00
CA ASN A 426 -26.94 -12.19 -3.21
C ASN A 426 -26.39 -11.77 -1.85
N PRO A 427 -26.74 -12.48 -0.76
CA PRO A 427 -26.31 -12.11 0.60
C PRO A 427 -24.85 -11.77 0.63
N VAL A 428 -24.52 -10.58 1.09
CA VAL A 428 -23.15 -10.00 1.06
C VAL A 428 -22.16 -10.83 1.91
N GLY A 429 -22.69 -11.70 2.79
CA GLY A 429 -21.89 -12.38 3.78
C GLY A 429 -21.42 -11.42 4.88
N ARG A 430 -20.57 -11.89 5.77
CA ARG A 430 -20.03 -11.05 6.83
C ARG A 430 -19.04 -10.04 6.22
N VAL A 431 -19.30 -8.75 6.44
CA VAL A 431 -18.40 -7.65 6.11
C VAL A 431 -17.96 -6.96 7.38
N ASP A 432 -16.72 -6.52 7.41
CA ASP A 432 -16.17 -5.70 8.48
C ASP A 432 -16.26 -4.23 8.04
N VAL A 433 -16.80 -3.38 8.92
CA VAL A 433 -16.98 -1.94 8.69
C VAL A 433 -16.22 -1.17 9.75
N GLU A 434 -15.37 -0.26 9.32
CA GLU A 434 -14.60 0.65 10.17
C GLU A 434 -14.91 2.08 9.75
N VAL A 435 -15.21 2.94 10.73
CA VAL A 435 -15.51 4.36 10.49
C VAL A 435 -14.50 5.22 11.21
N GLN A 436 -13.84 6.08 10.44
CA GLN A 436 -12.90 7.07 10.96
C GLN A 436 -13.49 8.47 10.69
N GLY A 437 -13.63 9.29 11.73
CA GLY A 437 -14.02 10.67 11.57
C GLY A 437 -12.95 11.48 10.87
N SER A 438 -13.26 12.08 9.72
CA SER A 438 -12.27 12.87 8.95
C SER A 438 -12.35 14.38 9.24
N GLY A 439 -13.18 14.82 10.19
CA GLY A 439 -13.47 16.23 10.44
C GLY A 439 -14.27 16.88 9.31
N ALA A 440 -14.66 18.14 9.50
CA ALA A 440 -15.40 18.93 8.49
C ALA A 440 -16.71 18.29 7.98
N GLY A 441 -17.40 17.47 8.80
CA GLY A 441 -18.67 16.84 8.44
C GLY A 441 -18.55 15.75 7.37
N ARG A 442 -17.45 15.00 7.39
CA ARG A 442 -17.19 13.83 6.55
C ARG A 442 -16.78 12.65 7.39
N SER A 443 -17.11 11.45 6.95
CA SER A 443 -16.63 10.20 7.52
C SER A 443 -15.86 9.39 6.45
N LEU A 444 -14.72 8.85 6.82
CA LEU A 444 -14.00 7.85 6.05
C LEU A 444 -14.48 6.48 6.51
N ILE A 445 -15.05 5.71 5.60
CA ILE A 445 -15.66 4.43 5.90
C ILE A 445 -14.95 3.35 5.11
N GLU A 446 -14.33 2.41 5.81
CA GLU A 446 -13.70 1.24 5.22
C GLU A 446 -14.64 0.03 5.33
N VAL A 447 -14.80 -0.68 4.22
CA VAL A 447 -15.59 -1.91 4.14
C VAL A 447 -14.69 -3.02 3.60
N LYS A 448 -14.57 -4.10 4.35
CA LYS A 448 -13.80 -5.29 3.99
C LYS A 448 -14.73 -6.51 3.97
N GLY A 449 -14.62 -7.34 2.95
CA GLY A 449 -15.45 -8.54 2.83
C GLY A 449 -14.97 -9.50 1.76
N PRO A 450 -15.66 -10.64 1.57
CA PRO A 450 -15.33 -11.56 0.50
C PRO A 450 -15.57 -10.92 -0.86
N ASP A 451 -14.61 -11.12 -1.79
CA ASP A 451 -14.75 -10.66 -3.17
C ASP A 451 -15.85 -11.45 -3.90
N ARG A 452 -16.94 -10.76 -4.20
CA ARG A 452 -18.08 -11.31 -4.93
C ARG A 452 -18.67 -10.29 -5.88
N VAL A 453 -19.17 -10.75 -7.00
CA VAL A 453 -19.97 -9.92 -7.92
C VAL A 453 -21.15 -9.34 -7.13
N GLY A 454 -21.31 -8.02 -7.20
CA GLY A 454 -22.38 -7.29 -6.51
C GLY A 454 -22.05 -6.74 -5.11
N LEU A 455 -20.89 -7.07 -4.50
CA LEU A 455 -20.53 -6.53 -3.19
C LEU A 455 -20.53 -4.99 -3.17
N LEU A 456 -19.86 -4.35 -4.15
CA LEU A 456 -19.81 -2.90 -4.23
C LEU A 456 -21.20 -2.29 -4.46
N SER A 457 -22.05 -2.95 -5.22
CA SER A 457 -23.45 -2.56 -5.43
C SER A 457 -24.24 -2.59 -4.12
N ALA A 458 -24.13 -3.67 -3.36
CA ALA A 458 -24.83 -3.82 -2.06
C ALA A 458 -24.39 -2.75 -1.05
N VAL A 459 -23.08 -2.52 -0.93
CA VAL A 459 -22.55 -1.50 -0.02
C VAL A 459 -23.00 -0.10 -0.44
N SER A 460 -22.91 0.22 -1.73
CA SER A 460 -23.34 1.53 -2.24
C SER A 460 -24.86 1.73 -2.11
N ARG A 461 -25.64 0.66 -2.26
CA ARG A 461 -27.09 0.67 -2.04
C ARG A 461 -27.42 0.93 -0.57
N CYS A 462 -26.75 0.28 0.35
CA CYS A 462 -26.87 0.53 1.78
C CYS A 462 -26.70 2.02 2.11
N PHE A 463 -25.65 2.66 1.59
CA PHE A 463 -25.44 4.09 1.78
C PHE A 463 -26.57 4.94 1.17
N ALA A 464 -27.03 4.60 -0.03
CA ALA A 464 -28.13 5.31 -0.68
C ALA A 464 -29.44 5.22 0.14
N GLU A 465 -29.76 4.05 0.69
CA GLU A 465 -30.94 3.81 1.53
C GLU A 465 -30.85 4.49 2.90
N LEU A 466 -29.67 4.58 3.47
CA LEU A 466 -29.40 5.35 4.68
C LEU A 466 -29.44 6.88 4.43
N GLY A 467 -29.64 7.30 3.19
CA GLY A 467 -29.64 8.72 2.81
C GLY A 467 -28.24 9.33 2.75
N ALA A 468 -27.20 8.50 2.79
CA ALA A 468 -25.82 8.94 2.75
C ALA A 468 -25.42 9.43 1.35
N ASP A 469 -24.56 10.43 1.31
CA ASP A 469 -24.03 11.01 0.08
C ASP A 469 -22.54 10.68 -0.05
N ILE A 470 -22.20 9.83 -1.03
CA ILE A 470 -20.83 9.37 -1.29
C ILE A 470 -20.11 10.42 -2.13
N GLU A 471 -19.14 11.10 -1.54
CA GLU A 471 -18.29 12.07 -2.25
C GLU A 471 -17.24 11.36 -3.12
N SER A 472 -16.66 10.27 -2.63
CA SER A 472 -15.72 9.46 -3.39
C SER A 472 -15.63 8.04 -2.86
N VAL A 473 -15.19 7.13 -3.74
CA VAL A 473 -14.82 5.76 -3.38
C VAL A 473 -13.52 5.36 -4.04
N HIS A 474 -12.75 4.55 -3.35
CA HIS A 474 -11.63 3.81 -3.90
C HIS A 474 -11.70 2.38 -3.38
N GLY A 475 -11.82 1.41 -4.29
CA GLY A 475 -11.97 0.00 -3.95
C GLY A 475 -11.08 -0.89 -4.80
N ARG A 476 -10.71 -2.03 -4.24
CA ARG A 476 -9.97 -3.08 -4.93
C ARG A 476 -10.39 -4.45 -4.42
N ALA A 477 -10.31 -5.44 -5.31
CA ALA A 477 -10.48 -6.84 -4.97
C ALA A 477 -9.22 -7.62 -5.33
N ALA A 478 -8.76 -8.48 -4.43
CA ALA A 478 -7.61 -9.34 -4.64
C ALA A 478 -7.69 -10.58 -3.74
N LYS A 479 -7.31 -11.73 -4.27
CA LYS A 479 -7.22 -13.01 -3.53
C LYS A 479 -8.50 -13.40 -2.77
N GLY A 480 -9.66 -13.12 -3.34
CA GLY A 480 -10.96 -13.46 -2.76
C GLY A 480 -11.43 -12.49 -1.68
N LEU A 481 -10.73 -11.38 -1.44
CA LEU A 481 -11.11 -10.31 -0.54
C LEU A 481 -11.27 -9.00 -1.31
N ALA A 482 -12.31 -8.25 -0.97
CA ALA A 482 -12.56 -6.90 -1.45
C ALA A 482 -12.41 -5.90 -0.29
N HIS A 483 -11.78 -4.78 -0.59
CA HIS A 483 -11.59 -3.67 0.32
C HIS A 483 -11.99 -2.38 -0.38
N ALA A 484 -12.89 -1.61 0.21
CA ALA A 484 -13.35 -0.34 -0.34
C ALA A 484 -13.34 0.75 0.75
N THR A 485 -12.80 1.91 0.40
CA THR A 485 -12.77 3.11 1.23
C THR A 485 -13.71 4.15 0.62
N PHE A 486 -14.67 4.60 1.40
CA PHE A 486 -15.66 5.60 1.01
C PHE A 486 -15.41 6.88 1.79
N VAL A 487 -15.50 8.03 1.12
CA VAL A 487 -15.68 9.33 1.76
C VAL A 487 -17.15 9.68 1.66
N VAL A 488 -17.82 9.74 2.82
CA VAL A 488 -19.25 9.96 2.92
C VAL A 488 -19.50 11.24 3.70
N ILE A 489 -20.48 12.05 3.25
CA ILE A 489 -20.82 13.29 3.92
C ILE A 489 -21.69 12.99 5.12
N GLY A 490 -21.39 13.62 6.27
CA GLY A 490 -22.03 13.42 7.56
C GLY A 490 -21.17 12.62 8.53
N ASP A 491 -21.65 12.54 9.74
CA ASP A 491 -21.06 11.73 10.80
C ASP A 491 -21.81 10.40 10.85
N TRP A 492 -21.07 9.32 10.67
CA TRP A 492 -21.59 7.95 10.56
C TRP A 492 -20.93 7.06 11.61
N ASP A 493 -21.69 6.10 12.12
CA ASP A 493 -21.14 5.07 13.00
C ASP A 493 -21.10 3.70 12.31
N ALA A 494 -20.08 2.91 12.66
CA ALA A 494 -19.82 1.62 12.04
C ALA A 494 -20.93 0.60 12.31
N GLU A 495 -21.56 0.65 13.48
CA GLU A 495 -22.59 -0.30 13.90
C GLU A 495 -23.86 -0.16 13.07
N THR A 496 -24.32 1.07 12.86
CA THR A 496 -25.50 1.38 12.01
C THR A 496 -25.27 0.86 10.57
N ILE A 497 -24.09 1.11 10.01
CA ILE A 497 -23.75 0.65 8.65
C ILE A 497 -23.68 -0.87 8.59
N ALA A 498 -22.99 -1.50 9.54
CA ALA A 498 -22.83 -2.96 9.59
C ALA A 498 -24.19 -3.67 9.76
N GLN A 499 -25.05 -3.19 10.64
CA GLN A 499 -26.40 -3.73 10.85
C GLN A 499 -27.25 -3.61 9.57
N ARG A 500 -27.16 -2.48 8.86
CA ARG A 500 -27.91 -2.30 7.61
C ARG A 500 -27.39 -3.22 6.50
N LEU A 501 -26.06 -3.38 6.38
CA LEU A 501 -25.47 -4.32 5.43
C LEU A 501 -25.87 -5.77 5.71
N LEU A 502 -25.95 -6.16 6.97
CA LEU A 502 -26.45 -7.48 7.37
C LEU A 502 -27.95 -7.66 7.04
N ALA A 503 -28.76 -6.61 7.23
CA ALA A 503 -30.20 -6.64 6.91
C ALA A 503 -30.45 -6.70 5.39
N THR A 504 -29.58 -6.13 4.57
CA THR A 504 -29.66 -6.22 3.11
C THR A 504 -29.23 -7.62 2.61
N ALA A 505 -28.60 -8.41 3.49
CA ALA A 505 -28.15 -9.78 3.21
C ALA A 505 -29.17 -10.88 3.58
N ALA A 506 -30.27 -10.53 4.23
CA ALA A 506 -31.36 -11.42 4.60
C ALA A 506 -32.54 -11.28 3.64
#